data_61326678ca0e431da8c5d923793e7677
#
_entry.id   61326678ca0e431da8c5d923793e7677
#
_cell.length_a   1.000
_cell.length_b   1.000
_cell.length_c   1.000
_cell.angle_alpha   90.00
_cell.angle_beta   90.00
_cell.angle_gamma   90.00
#
_symmetry.space_group_name_H-M   'P 1'
#
loop_
_entity.id
_entity.type
_entity.pdbx_description
1 polymer ?
#
loop_
_entity_poly.entity_id
_entity_poly.type
_entity_poly.pdbx_seq_one_letter_code
_entity_poly.pdbx_strand_id
1 'polypeptide(L)'
;MNFDIEKILSTIENDIIPKTRASVLKGNKIFGGAILNKSDCSLVLADTNHELENPIWHGEMYVLKKFYEQKNYPPTKDLIFLSTHEPCSMCLSAITWAGFDNFIYLFSYQESRDLFAIPHDLNIPVSYTHLTLPTILLV
;
A
#
# COMPACT_ATOMS: atom_id res chain seq x y z
N MET A 1 -0.39 18.46 -10.57
CA MET A 1 0.59 17.98 -9.58
C MET A 1 1.86 17.59 -10.33
N ASN A 2 2.99 18.11 -9.92
CA ASN A 2 4.26 17.79 -10.59
C ASN A 2 4.99 16.72 -9.75
N PHE A 3 5.03 15.48 -10.23
CA PHE A 3 5.71 14.40 -9.55
C PHE A 3 7.20 14.42 -9.87
N ASP A 4 8.03 14.44 -8.85
CA ASP A 4 9.47 14.24 -8.98
C ASP A 4 9.75 12.72 -9.04
N ILE A 5 9.79 12.18 -10.26
CA ILE A 5 9.96 10.74 -10.50
C ILE A 5 11.30 10.24 -9.95
N GLU A 6 12.36 11.04 -10.02
CA GLU A 6 13.68 10.66 -9.50
C GLU A 6 13.63 10.47 -7.98
N LYS A 7 12.98 11.37 -7.26
CA LYS A 7 12.78 11.22 -5.81
C LYS A 7 11.89 10.02 -5.44
N ILE A 8 10.84 9.77 -6.22
CA ILE A 8 9.95 8.62 -6.01
C ILE A 8 10.75 7.33 -6.19
N LEU A 9 11.51 7.19 -7.27
CA LEU A 9 12.35 6.01 -7.52
C LEU A 9 13.44 5.87 -6.46
N SER A 10 14.07 6.96 -6.05
CA SER A 10 15.05 6.98 -4.97
C SER A 10 14.46 6.50 -3.64
N THR A 11 13.23 6.90 -3.33
CA THR A 11 12.51 6.42 -2.13
C THR A 11 12.27 4.91 -2.20
N ILE A 12 11.86 4.39 -3.36
CA ILE A 12 11.68 2.95 -3.53
C ILE A 12 13.01 2.21 -3.31
N GLU A 13 14.07 2.66 -3.94
CA GLU A 13 15.38 2.01 -3.91
C GLU A 13 16.04 2.06 -2.53
N ASN A 14 16.02 3.22 -1.89
CA ASN A 14 16.81 3.47 -0.67
C ASN A 14 16.03 3.31 0.63
N ASP A 15 14.69 3.48 0.61
CA ASP A 15 13.88 3.49 1.82
C ASP A 15 12.92 2.29 1.91
N ILE A 16 12.32 1.84 0.79
CA ILE A 16 11.38 0.71 0.78
C ILE A 16 12.11 -0.62 0.59
N ILE A 17 12.91 -0.77 -0.46
CA ILE A 17 13.55 -2.04 -0.83
C ILE A 17 14.41 -2.63 0.31
N PRO A 18 15.24 -1.86 1.04
CA PRO A 18 16.03 -2.44 2.14
C PRO A 18 15.16 -3.02 3.25
N LYS A 19 14.05 -2.35 3.61
CA LYS A 19 13.08 -2.84 4.60
C LYS A 19 12.36 -4.10 4.09
N THR A 20 11.91 -4.07 2.84
CA THR A 20 11.25 -5.22 2.19
C THR A 20 12.17 -6.43 2.14
N ARG A 21 13.44 -6.25 1.74
CA ARG A 21 14.43 -7.32 1.72
C ARG A 21 14.61 -7.96 3.09
N ALA A 22 14.79 -7.15 4.13
CA ALA A 22 14.94 -7.64 5.50
C ALA A 22 13.67 -8.37 5.98
N SER A 23 12.49 -7.92 5.59
CA SER A 23 11.21 -8.51 5.96
C SER A 23 10.94 -9.83 5.23
N VAL A 24 11.26 -9.91 3.95
CA VAL A 24 11.16 -11.14 3.12
C VAL A 24 12.06 -12.24 3.64
N LEU A 25 13.26 -11.92 4.11
CA LEU A 25 14.17 -12.88 4.75
C LEU A 25 13.57 -13.51 6.02
N LYS A 26 12.61 -12.85 6.65
CA LYS A 26 11.85 -13.39 7.79
C LYS A 26 10.62 -14.19 7.39
N GLY A 27 10.24 -14.18 6.09
CA GLY A 27 9.08 -14.88 5.55
C GLY A 27 7.87 -14.01 5.23
N ASN A 28 7.97 -12.68 5.35
CA ASN A 28 6.93 -11.76 4.92
C ASN A 28 6.91 -11.61 3.39
N LYS A 29 5.88 -10.97 2.85
CA LYS A 29 5.72 -10.74 1.41
C LYS A 29 6.45 -9.48 0.94
N ILE A 30 6.54 -9.33 -0.39
CA ILE A 30 7.36 -8.29 -1.06
C ILE A 30 6.73 -6.89 -1.09
N PHE A 31 5.55 -6.71 -0.55
CA PHE A 31 4.80 -5.46 -0.64
C PHE A 31 5.34 -4.40 0.32
N GLY A 32 5.62 -3.23 -0.18
CA GLY A 32 6.07 -2.09 0.61
C GLY A 32 5.38 -0.81 0.18
N GLY A 33 5.51 0.22 1.00
CA GLY A 33 4.92 1.51 0.72
C GLY A 33 5.63 2.66 1.42
N ALA A 34 5.25 3.87 1.05
CA ALA A 34 5.74 5.09 1.65
C ALA A 34 4.67 6.20 1.63
N ILE A 35 4.88 7.19 2.45
CA ILE A 35 4.14 8.45 2.44
C ILE A 35 5.13 9.56 2.14
N LEU A 36 4.80 10.40 1.16
CA LEU A 36 5.62 11.50 0.68
C LEU A 36 4.88 12.83 0.86
N ASN A 37 5.63 13.92 1.00
CA ASN A 37 5.06 15.26 0.93
C ASN A 37 4.65 15.59 -0.51
N LYS A 38 3.43 16.12 -0.68
CA LYS A 38 2.88 16.49 -1.98
C LYS A 38 3.65 17.64 -2.63
N SER A 39 4.24 18.51 -1.82
CA SER A 39 4.93 19.71 -2.26
C SER A 39 6.24 19.44 -3.02
N ASP A 40 7.00 18.42 -2.60
CA ASP A 40 8.35 18.18 -3.09
C ASP A 40 8.75 16.70 -3.22
N CYS A 41 7.80 15.79 -3.01
CA CYS A 41 8.01 14.34 -2.97
C CYS A 41 9.05 13.87 -1.93
N SER A 42 9.32 14.66 -0.89
CA SER A 42 10.22 14.22 0.18
C SER A 42 9.55 13.16 1.07
N LEU A 43 10.35 12.25 1.59
CA LEU A 43 9.89 11.13 2.41
C LEU A 43 9.36 11.59 3.76
N VAL A 44 8.17 11.12 4.12
CA VAL A 44 7.61 11.21 5.48
C VAL A 44 7.83 9.91 6.24
N LEU A 45 7.48 8.78 5.61
CA LEU A 45 7.58 7.45 6.22
C LEU A 45 7.63 6.38 5.13
N ALA A 46 8.43 5.34 5.33
CA ALA A 46 8.43 4.13 4.50
C ALA A 46 8.42 2.88 5.39
N ASP A 47 7.69 1.87 4.97
CA ASP A 47 7.67 0.57 5.63
C ASP A 47 7.26 -0.54 4.65
N THR A 48 7.07 -1.76 5.15
CA THR A 48 6.86 -2.95 4.35
C THR A 48 5.84 -3.89 5.00
N ASN A 49 5.54 -4.98 4.34
CA ASN A 49 4.64 -6.05 4.77
C ASN A 49 5.09 -6.71 6.07
N HIS A 50 4.14 -6.95 6.98
CA HIS A 50 4.31 -7.62 8.27
C HIS A 50 3.22 -8.67 8.52
N GLU A 51 2.84 -9.44 7.49
CA GLU A 51 1.76 -10.44 7.59
C GLU A 51 2.07 -11.56 8.59
N LEU A 52 3.33 -11.81 8.93
CA LEU A 52 3.68 -12.75 10.01
C LEU A 52 3.20 -12.29 11.39
N GLU A 53 3.08 -10.98 11.62
CA GLU A 53 2.53 -10.44 12.86
C GLU A 53 1.00 -10.45 12.84
N ASN A 54 0.42 -10.07 11.71
CA ASN A 54 -1.03 -9.97 11.53
C ASN A 54 -1.34 -10.07 10.04
N PRO A 55 -2.25 -10.96 9.62
CA PRO A 55 -2.55 -11.19 8.21
C PRO A 55 -3.08 -9.96 7.45
N ILE A 56 -3.54 -8.92 8.14
CA ILE A 56 -3.95 -7.66 7.50
C ILE A 56 -2.83 -6.62 7.43
N TRP A 57 -1.65 -6.88 7.99
CA TRP A 57 -0.51 -5.97 7.88
C TRP A 57 0.18 -6.10 6.52
N HIS A 58 -0.59 -5.85 5.43
CA HIS A 58 -0.03 -5.55 4.13
C HIS A 58 0.91 -4.35 4.21
N GLY A 59 1.79 -4.15 3.23
CA GLY A 59 2.74 -3.05 3.25
C GLY A 59 2.07 -1.71 3.48
N GLU A 60 1.00 -1.42 2.75
CA GLU A 60 0.24 -0.18 2.85
C GLU A 60 -0.45 -0.02 4.22
N MET A 61 -1.06 -1.09 4.72
CA MET A 61 -1.71 -1.08 6.03
C MET A 61 -0.70 -0.83 7.15
N TYR A 62 0.48 -1.41 7.05
CA TYR A 62 1.53 -1.23 8.05
C TYR A 62 2.12 0.20 7.99
N VAL A 63 2.26 0.77 6.79
CA VAL A 63 2.63 2.19 6.61
C VAL A 63 1.62 3.10 7.28
N LEU A 64 0.31 2.88 7.07
CA LEU A 64 -0.75 3.67 7.73
C LEU A 64 -0.70 3.51 9.25
N LYS A 65 -0.52 2.28 9.75
CA LYS A 65 -0.35 2.03 11.18
C LYS A 65 0.79 2.87 11.76
N LYS A 66 1.97 2.81 11.15
CA LYS A 66 3.14 3.57 11.59
C LYS A 66 2.96 5.08 11.48
N PHE A 67 2.26 5.54 10.45
CA PHE A 67 1.95 6.95 10.27
C PHE A 67 1.12 7.49 11.44
N TYR A 68 0.06 6.79 11.84
CA TYR A 68 -0.83 7.21 12.92
C TYR A 68 -0.28 6.95 14.33
N GLU A 69 0.79 6.18 14.47
CA GLU A 69 1.54 6.07 15.73
C GLU A 69 2.38 7.32 16.03
N GLN A 70 2.64 8.16 15.03
CA GLN A 70 3.36 9.42 15.23
C GLN A 70 2.47 10.43 15.99
N LYS A 71 3.06 11.16 16.94
CA LYS A 71 2.30 12.17 17.72
C LYS A 71 1.86 13.38 16.88
N ASN A 72 2.68 13.74 15.89
CA ASN A 72 2.46 14.91 15.05
C ASN A 72 2.66 14.52 13.59
N TYR A 73 1.61 14.01 12.95
CA TYR A 73 1.63 13.71 11.51
C TYR A 73 1.02 14.85 10.70
N PRO A 74 1.54 15.10 9.47
CA PRO A 74 0.96 16.11 8.58
C PRO A 74 -0.48 15.73 8.14
N PRO A 75 -1.30 16.69 7.71
CA PRO A 75 -2.60 16.40 7.13
C PRO A 75 -2.47 15.54 5.85
N THR A 76 -3.25 14.47 5.73
CA THR A 76 -3.15 13.53 4.61
C THR A 76 -3.46 14.15 3.24
N LYS A 77 -4.25 15.23 3.21
CA LYS A 77 -4.50 16.03 1.99
C LYS A 77 -3.22 16.65 1.39
N ASP A 78 -2.18 16.83 2.20
CA ASP A 78 -0.90 17.42 1.80
C ASP A 78 0.15 16.33 1.48
N LEU A 79 -0.27 15.07 1.44
CA LEU A 79 0.59 13.90 1.28
C LEU A 79 0.21 13.08 0.05
N ILE A 80 1.17 12.29 -0.43
CA ILE A 80 1.00 11.27 -1.48
C ILE A 80 1.25 9.91 -0.86
N PHE A 81 0.38 8.93 -1.16
CA PHE A 81 0.64 7.54 -0.81
C PHE A 81 1.36 6.83 -1.96
N LEU A 82 2.49 6.20 -1.68
CA LEU A 82 3.28 5.42 -2.64
C LEU A 82 3.23 3.95 -2.25
N SER A 83 2.82 3.09 -3.18
CA SER A 83 2.83 1.65 -3.02
C SER A 83 3.75 1.01 -4.06
N THR A 84 4.48 -0.05 -3.72
CA THR A 84 5.28 -0.79 -4.71
C THR A 84 4.39 -1.55 -5.69
N HIS A 85 3.24 -2.02 -5.24
CA HIS A 85 2.25 -2.75 -6.04
C HIS A 85 0.90 -2.05 -5.93
N GLU A 86 0.05 -2.24 -6.92
CA GLU A 86 -1.32 -1.72 -6.91
C GLU A 86 -2.04 -2.20 -5.63
N PRO A 87 -2.56 -1.26 -4.81
CA PRO A 87 -3.18 -1.62 -3.52
C PRO A 87 -4.38 -2.54 -3.71
N CYS A 88 -4.48 -3.58 -2.89
CA CYS A 88 -5.68 -4.42 -2.85
C CYS A 88 -6.90 -3.62 -2.36
N SER A 89 -8.10 -4.19 -2.48
CA SER A 89 -9.34 -3.50 -2.09
C SER A 89 -9.34 -3.03 -0.63
N MET A 90 -8.77 -3.82 0.29
CA MET A 90 -8.59 -3.43 1.70
C MET A 90 -7.68 -2.23 1.85
N CYS A 91 -6.49 -2.28 1.23
CA CYS A 91 -5.49 -1.21 1.32
C CYS A 91 -5.98 0.08 0.66
N LEU A 92 -6.60 -0.02 -0.53
CA LEU A 92 -7.17 1.14 -1.23
C LEU A 92 -8.26 1.82 -0.40
N SER A 93 -9.14 1.04 0.21
CA SER A 93 -10.17 1.56 1.11
C SER A 93 -9.56 2.26 2.31
N ALA A 94 -8.55 1.67 2.94
CA ALA A 94 -7.87 2.25 4.09
C ALA A 94 -7.16 3.57 3.74
N ILE A 95 -6.47 3.63 2.60
CA ILE A 95 -5.82 4.86 2.08
C ILE A 95 -6.87 5.96 1.87
N THR A 96 -8.00 5.61 1.27
CA THR A 96 -9.10 6.55 1.03
C THR A 96 -9.73 7.05 2.33
N TRP A 97 -10.04 6.15 3.26
CA TRP A 97 -10.60 6.51 4.57
C TRP A 97 -9.63 7.35 5.43
N ALA A 98 -8.33 7.14 5.27
CA ALA A 98 -7.31 7.97 5.90
C ALA A 98 -7.25 9.40 5.33
N GLY A 99 -7.96 9.68 4.23
CA GLY A 99 -8.07 11.01 3.66
C GLY A 99 -7.02 11.35 2.60
N PHE A 100 -6.27 10.38 2.10
CA PHE A 100 -5.42 10.59 0.93
C PHE A 100 -6.30 10.73 -0.32
N ASP A 101 -6.06 11.78 -1.10
CA ASP A 101 -6.79 12.06 -2.33
C ASP A 101 -6.10 11.50 -3.59
N ASN A 102 -4.95 10.86 -3.42
CA ASN A 102 -4.18 10.26 -4.50
C ASN A 102 -3.23 9.19 -3.98
N PHE A 103 -2.86 8.26 -4.88
CA PHE A 103 -1.79 7.30 -4.63
C PHE A 103 -1.05 7.00 -5.94
N ILE A 104 0.17 6.51 -5.80
CA ILE A 104 1.03 6.06 -6.91
C ILE A 104 1.40 4.61 -6.63
N TYR A 105 1.45 3.78 -7.67
CA TYR A 105 1.99 2.42 -7.57
C TYR A 105 2.93 2.11 -8.73
N LEU A 106 3.83 1.15 -8.51
CA LEU A 106 4.82 0.75 -9.51
C LEU A 106 4.34 -0.44 -10.35
N PHE A 107 3.86 -1.51 -9.72
CA PHE A 107 3.40 -2.72 -10.39
C PHE A 107 1.88 -2.88 -10.30
N SER A 108 1.22 -3.09 -11.43
CA SER A 108 -0.22 -3.37 -11.50
C SER A 108 -0.55 -4.79 -10.99
N TYR A 109 -1.85 -5.11 -10.83
CA TYR A 109 -2.29 -6.46 -10.49
C TYR A 109 -1.84 -7.50 -11.52
N GLN A 110 -1.89 -7.16 -12.81
CA GLN A 110 -1.44 -8.04 -13.88
C GLN A 110 0.06 -8.31 -13.80
N GLU A 111 0.85 -7.28 -13.58
CA GLU A 111 2.30 -7.42 -13.40
C GLU A 111 2.65 -8.17 -12.12
N SER A 112 1.88 -7.98 -11.04
CA SER A 112 2.03 -8.75 -9.80
C SER A 112 1.79 -10.23 -10.03
N ARG A 113 0.78 -10.59 -10.82
CA ARG A 113 0.53 -11.97 -11.24
C ARG A 113 1.65 -12.52 -12.14
N ASP A 114 2.02 -11.77 -13.18
CA ASP A 114 2.88 -12.28 -14.27
C ASP A 114 4.35 -12.29 -13.87
N LEU A 115 4.82 -11.30 -13.11
CA LEU A 115 6.23 -11.17 -12.73
C LEU A 115 6.54 -11.80 -11.35
N PHE A 116 5.57 -11.83 -10.44
CA PHE A 116 5.78 -12.27 -9.06
C PHE A 116 4.95 -13.48 -8.65
N ALA A 117 4.10 -14.01 -9.54
CA ALA A 117 3.18 -15.12 -9.27
C ALA A 117 2.22 -14.85 -8.11
N ILE A 118 1.71 -13.61 -8.01
CA ILE A 118 0.78 -13.17 -6.96
C ILE A 118 -0.56 -12.75 -7.61
N PRO A 119 -1.52 -13.69 -7.83
CA PRO A 119 -2.80 -13.39 -8.47
C PRO A 119 -3.92 -13.01 -7.49
N HIS A 120 -3.65 -12.89 -6.21
CA HIS A 120 -4.67 -12.81 -5.16
C HIS A 120 -5.66 -11.67 -5.37
N ASP A 121 -5.17 -10.47 -5.72
CA ASP A 121 -6.00 -9.28 -5.87
C ASP A 121 -6.98 -9.37 -7.03
N LEU A 122 -6.63 -10.10 -8.08
CA LEU A 122 -7.52 -10.36 -9.21
C LEU A 122 -8.70 -11.29 -8.83
N ASN A 123 -8.54 -12.09 -7.78
CA ASN A 123 -9.53 -13.07 -7.35
C ASN A 123 -10.51 -12.54 -6.29
N ILE A 124 -10.16 -11.47 -5.57
CA ILE A 124 -10.98 -10.90 -4.50
C ILE A 124 -12.41 -10.55 -4.96
N PRO A 125 -12.61 -9.81 -6.07
CA PRO A 125 -13.96 -9.44 -6.52
C PRO A 125 -14.87 -10.64 -6.80
N VAL A 126 -14.32 -11.73 -7.32
CA VAL A 126 -15.08 -12.97 -7.61
C VAL A 126 -15.57 -13.63 -6.33
N SER A 127 -14.78 -13.63 -5.27
CA SER A 127 -15.14 -14.21 -3.98
C SER A 127 -16.33 -13.48 -3.33
N TYR A 128 -16.46 -12.18 -3.52
CA TYR A 128 -17.55 -11.39 -2.96
C TYR A 128 -18.87 -11.45 -3.75
N THR A 129 -18.84 -11.83 -5.02
CA THR A 129 -20.05 -11.89 -5.87
C THR A 129 -21.14 -12.79 -5.29
N HIS A 130 -20.77 -13.86 -4.60
CA HIS A 130 -21.71 -14.81 -4.00
C HIS A 130 -22.24 -14.37 -2.63
N LEU A 131 -21.63 -13.41 -1.97
CA LEU A 131 -21.99 -12.96 -0.62
C LEU A 131 -22.96 -11.79 -0.61
N THR A 132 -23.05 -11.02 -1.69
CA THR A 132 -23.90 -9.83 -1.77
C THR A 132 -25.38 -10.13 -2.00
N LEU A 133 -25.70 -11.17 -2.76
CA LEU A 133 -27.09 -11.53 -3.09
C LEU A 133 -27.97 -11.86 -1.88
N PRO A 134 -27.57 -12.72 -0.92
CA PRO A 134 -28.37 -12.98 0.27
C PRO A 134 -28.59 -11.74 1.13
N THR A 135 -27.64 -10.85 1.22
CA THR A 135 -27.74 -9.61 2.00
C THR A 135 -28.75 -8.65 1.41
N ILE A 136 -28.84 -8.54 0.09
CA ILE A 136 -29.81 -7.70 -0.61
C ILE A 136 -31.24 -8.22 -0.39
N LEU A 137 -31.42 -9.52 -0.33
CA LEU A 137 -32.74 -10.15 -0.11
C LEU A 137 -33.25 -9.98 1.33
N LEU A 138 -32.38 -9.68 2.29
CA LEU A 138 -32.74 -9.46 3.70
C LEU A 138 -33.12 -8.01 4.02
N VAL A 139 -32.83 -7.11 3.13
CA VAL A 139 -33.15 -5.68 3.25
C VAL A 139 -34.47 -5.37 2.60
#